data_b7ffa8d82651c68bb2cdc8329fcd123b
#
_entry.id   b7ffa8d82651c68bb2cdc8329fcd123b
#
_cell.length_a   1.000
_cell.length_b   1.000
_cell.length_c   1.000
_cell.angle_alpha   90.00
_cell.angle_beta   90.00
_cell.angle_gamma   90.00
#
_symmetry.space_group_name_H-M   'P 1'
#
loop_
_entity.id
_entity.type
_entity.pdbx_description
1 polymer ?
#
loop_
_entity_poly.entity_id
_entity_poly.type
_entity_poly.pdbx_seq_one_letter_code
_entity_poly.pdbx_strand_id
1 'polypeptide(L)'
;MKIKSHALVLKTTIFKESSLIIRLFTREKGKSTYIVKAAMRQKSPNKAIYQQLNEVEISYTHHPKKQIHPVYSVKLVNDWEKICADLKKTVLCTSMLEIIDKSYDEEIPDTKTYDTLQSVMYYFDHNNKNLNNAFYYFILHFLKNSGYDILSAKKHPIILRFQQKNPYILDDLNLIFSLDLNGLHKSKNIPSYERKTMTRFMSELVRHQFPDVKSFKVAKDLFS
;
A
#
# COMPACT_ATOMS: atom_id res chain seq x y z
N MET A 1 24.62 6.12 12.40
CA MET A 1 24.89 4.77 11.83
C MET A 1 24.44 4.77 10.37
N LYS A 2 25.24 4.23 9.46
CA LYS A 2 24.82 4.04 8.04
C LYS A 2 23.97 2.78 7.96
N ILE A 3 22.83 2.89 7.32
CA ILE A 3 21.85 1.80 7.18
C ILE A 3 21.53 1.64 5.70
N LYS A 4 21.38 0.38 5.26
CA LYS A 4 20.89 0.00 3.94
C LYS A 4 19.52 -0.64 4.11
N SER A 5 18.53 -0.23 3.33
CA SER A 5 17.17 -0.73 3.47
C SER A 5 16.44 -0.74 2.14
N HIS A 6 15.58 -1.74 1.94
CA HIS A 6 14.58 -1.74 0.89
C HIS A 6 13.39 -0.86 1.30
N ALA A 7 12.83 -0.15 0.34
CA ALA A 7 11.75 0.79 0.59
C ALA A 7 10.83 0.96 -0.61
N LEU A 8 9.54 1.20 -0.33
CA LEU A 8 8.56 1.66 -1.32
C LEU A 8 8.37 3.16 -1.19
N VAL A 9 8.36 3.86 -2.33
CA VAL A 9 8.19 5.33 -2.36
C VAL A 9 6.70 5.65 -2.17
N LEU A 10 6.36 6.21 -1.01
CA LEU A 10 5.00 6.64 -0.69
C LEU A 10 4.70 8.02 -1.30
N LYS A 11 5.63 8.96 -1.15
CA LYS A 11 5.45 10.33 -1.61
C LYS A 11 6.79 11.03 -1.82
N THR A 12 6.84 11.88 -2.83
CA THR A 12 7.99 12.76 -3.11
C THR A 12 7.52 14.20 -3.24
N THR A 13 8.24 15.11 -2.62
CA THR A 13 7.97 16.54 -2.62
C THR A 13 9.24 17.31 -2.90
N ILE A 14 9.19 18.28 -3.81
CA ILE A 14 10.31 19.19 -4.07
C ILE A 14 10.54 20.05 -2.83
N PHE A 15 11.79 20.13 -2.39
CA PHE A 15 12.21 20.93 -1.25
C PHE A 15 13.37 21.84 -1.64
N LYS A 16 13.16 23.16 -1.52
CA LYS A 16 14.08 24.19 -2.04
C LYS A 16 14.35 23.97 -3.53
N GLU A 17 15.40 24.55 -4.07
CA GLU A 17 15.70 24.55 -5.52
C GLU A 17 16.18 23.20 -6.05
N SER A 18 16.84 22.37 -5.22
CA SER A 18 17.55 21.18 -5.72
C SER A 18 17.37 19.91 -4.92
N SER A 19 16.64 19.95 -3.84
CA SER A 19 16.47 18.79 -2.94
C SER A 19 15.08 18.18 -3.06
N LEU A 20 14.94 16.90 -2.66
CA LEU A 20 13.67 16.22 -2.49
C LEU A 20 13.49 15.84 -1.01
N ILE A 21 12.29 16.02 -0.50
CA ILE A 21 11.81 15.32 0.68
C ILE A 21 11.02 14.13 0.17
N ILE A 22 11.40 12.95 0.61
CA ILE A 22 10.78 11.70 0.24
C ILE A 22 10.26 10.99 1.47
N ARG A 23 9.06 10.44 1.37
CA ARG A 23 8.50 9.56 2.38
C ARG A 23 8.52 8.15 1.85
N LEU A 24 9.15 7.26 2.59
CA LEU A 24 9.34 5.87 2.22
C LEU A 24 8.69 4.98 3.26
N PHE A 25 8.20 3.82 2.83
CA PHE A 25 7.89 2.70 3.70
C PHE A 25 9.02 1.69 3.59
N THR A 26 9.84 1.62 4.63
CA THR A 26 11.01 0.73 4.68
C THR A 26 10.67 -0.54 5.43
N ARG A 27 11.28 -1.65 5.05
CA ARG A 27 11.01 -2.95 5.67
C ARG A 27 11.39 -2.97 7.14
N GLU A 28 12.53 -2.36 7.51
CA GLU A 28 13.12 -2.44 8.85
C GLU A 28 12.71 -1.31 9.79
N LYS A 29 12.27 -0.17 9.25
CA LYS A 29 11.96 1.04 10.03
C LYS A 29 10.54 1.56 9.83
N GLY A 30 9.74 0.89 9.00
CA GLY A 30 8.39 1.37 8.69
C GLY A 30 8.40 2.66 7.87
N LYS A 31 7.38 3.49 8.05
CA LYS A 31 7.26 4.78 7.40
C LYS A 31 8.27 5.76 7.96
N SER A 32 9.05 6.40 7.11
CA SER A 32 10.05 7.37 7.53
C SER A 32 10.29 8.44 6.46
N THR A 33 10.71 9.61 6.89
CA THR A 33 10.94 10.77 6.02
C THR A 33 12.44 10.99 5.80
N TYR A 34 12.80 11.22 4.54
CA TYR A 34 14.20 11.36 4.11
C TYR A 34 14.40 12.62 3.28
N ILE A 35 15.64 13.12 3.27
CA ILE A 35 16.07 14.20 2.37
C ILE A 35 17.12 13.69 1.40
N VAL A 36 16.92 13.98 0.13
CA VAL A 36 17.87 13.75 -0.95
C VAL A 36 18.37 15.08 -1.46
N LYS A 37 19.61 15.43 -1.13
CA LYS A 37 20.22 16.69 -1.57
C LYS A 37 20.63 16.62 -3.03
N ALA A 38 20.53 17.75 -3.74
CA ALA A 38 20.92 17.90 -5.14
C ALA A 38 20.23 16.94 -6.13
N ALA A 39 19.10 16.35 -5.74
CA ALA A 39 18.32 15.40 -6.56
C ALA A 39 17.71 16.02 -7.83
N MET A 40 17.54 17.34 -7.84
CA MET A 40 16.95 18.09 -8.97
C MET A 40 17.99 18.71 -9.92
N ARG A 41 19.27 18.47 -9.72
CA ARG A 41 20.31 18.96 -10.66
C ARG A 41 20.12 18.30 -12.03
N GLN A 42 20.38 19.05 -13.11
CA GLN A 42 20.08 18.69 -14.51
C GLN A 42 20.57 17.29 -14.95
N LYS A 43 21.62 16.75 -14.35
CA LYS A 43 22.16 15.43 -14.68
C LYS A 43 21.85 14.37 -13.61
N SER A 44 20.96 14.65 -12.67
CA SER A 44 20.65 13.68 -11.60
C SER A 44 19.55 12.71 -12.05
N PRO A 45 19.80 11.37 -12.05
CA PRO A 45 18.75 10.37 -12.33
C PRO A 45 17.75 10.25 -11.18
N ASN A 46 18.01 10.89 -10.05
CA ASN A 46 17.28 10.65 -8.79
C ASN A 46 15.81 11.02 -8.85
N LYS A 47 15.40 12.00 -9.66
CA LYS A 47 14.00 12.41 -9.75
C LYS A 47 13.10 11.26 -10.25
N ALA A 48 13.54 10.53 -11.27
CA ALA A 48 12.80 9.38 -11.81
C ALA A 48 12.77 8.20 -10.83
N ILE A 49 13.88 7.97 -10.13
CA ILE A 49 14.00 6.86 -9.17
C ILE A 49 13.05 7.04 -7.98
N TYR A 50 12.83 8.28 -7.52
CA TYR A 50 11.95 8.57 -6.39
C TYR A 50 10.50 8.87 -6.80
N GLN A 51 10.03 8.31 -7.90
CA GLN A 51 8.59 8.37 -8.24
C GLN A 51 7.79 7.48 -7.28
N GLN A 52 6.57 7.92 -6.98
CA GLN A 52 5.61 7.11 -6.20
C GLN A 52 5.43 5.75 -6.88
N LEU A 53 5.24 4.71 -6.08
CA LEU A 53 5.20 3.29 -6.42
C LEU A 53 6.57 2.65 -6.51
N ASN A 54 7.62 3.32 -6.99
CA ASN A 54 8.92 2.70 -7.17
C ASN A 54 9.41 2.00 -5.89
N GLU A 55 9.99 0.84 -6.07
CA GLU A 55 10.75 0.14 -5.03
C GLU A 55 12.24 0.46 -5.19
N VAL A 56 12.84 0.89 -4.11
CA VAL A 56 14.23 1.36 -4.08
C VAL A 56 15.01 0.69 -2.96
N GLU A 57 16.30 0.55 -3.16
CA GLU A 57 17.26 0.27 -2.12
C GLU A 57 18.00 1.57 -1.80
N ILE A 58 17.92 2.03 -0.55
CA ILE A 58 18.55 3.26 -0.11
C ILE A 58 19.69 2.99 0.88
N SER A 59 20.71 3.86 0.87
CA SER A 59 21.68 3.98 1.97
C SER A 59 21.52 5.34 2.62
N TYR A 60 21.29 5.37 3.93
CA TYR A 60 21.04 6.58 4.68
C TYR A 60 21.74 6.58 6.04
N THR A 61 21.82 7.73 6.69
CA THR A 61 22.20 7.81 8.10
C THR A 61 20.99 8.03 8.97
N HIS A 62 20.76 7.12 9.89
CA HIS A 62 19.77 7.29 10.93
C HIS A 62 20.31 8.19 12.05
N HIS A 63 19.54 9.20 12.40
CA HIS A 63 19.81 10.12 13.52
C HIS A 63 18.60 10.04 14.50
N PRO A 64 18.75 9.39 15.67
CA PRO A 64 17.61 9.15 16.59
C PRO A 64 16.86 10.41 17.05
N LYS A 65 17.51 11.58 16.99
CA LYS A 65 16.93 12.87 17.41
C LYS A 65 16.36 13.69 16.24
N LYS A 66 16.34 13.14 15.01
CA LYS A 66 15.86 13.86 13.81
C LYS A 66 14.75 13.07 13.15
N GLN A 67 13.73 13.80 12.70
CA GLN A 67 12.62 13.23 11.93
C GLN A 67 12.95 13.04 10.44
N ILE A 68 14.01 13.66 9.93
CA ILE A 68 14.39 13.60 8.52
C ILE A 68 15.83 13.11 8.40
N HIS A 69 16.01 12.02 7.66
CA HIS A 69 17.30 11.35 7.52
C HIS A 69 17.91 11.59 6.13
N PRO A 70 19.23 11.91 6.05
CA PRO A 70 19.89 12.11 4.76
C PRO A 70 20.15 10.78 4.04
N VAL A 71 19.75 10.70 2.76
CA VAL A 71 20.08 9.61 1.83
C VAL A 71 21.37 9.93 1.11
N TYR A 72 22.27 8.97 1.01
CA TYR A 72 23.55 9.10 0.30
C TYR A 72 23.55 8.40 -1.06
N SER A 73 22.87 7.26 -1.14
CA SER A 73 22.77 6.51 -2.39
C SER A 73 21.41 5.85 -2.51
N VAL A 74 20.99 5.65 -3.74
CA VAL A 74 19.77 4.96 -4.11
C VAL A 74 20.04 4.07 -5.31
N LYS A 75 19.36 2.91 -5.33
CA LYS A 75 19.28 2.01 -6.47
C LYS A 75 17.82 1.70 -6.70
N LEU A 76 17.36 1.82 -7.95
CA LEU A 76 16.03 1.35 -8.35
C LEU A 76 16.03 -0.19 -8.30
N VAL A 77 15.03 -0.77 -7.64
CA VAL A 77 14.83 -2.21 -7.54
C VAL A 77 13.73 -2.64 -8.51
N ASN A 78 12.56 -2.00 -8.40
CA ASN A 78 11.43 -2.19 -9.31
C ASN A 78 10.78 -0.85 -9.64
N ASP A 79 10.41 -0.64 -10.89
CA ASP A 79 9.61 0.49 -11.37
C ASP A 79 8.16 0.11 -11.68
N TRP A 80 7.84 -1.20 -11.58
CA TRP A 80 6.51 -1.76 -11.77
C TRP A 80 5.87 -1.33 -13.11
N GLU A 81 6.58 -1.57 -14.20
CA GLU A 81 6.23 -1.10 -15.55
C GLU A 81 4.77 -1.43 -15.93
N LYS A 82 4.32 -2.68 -15.66
CA LYS A 82 2.96 -3.10 -15.99
C LYS A 82 1.90 -2.54 -15.04
N ILE A 83 2.26 -2.18 -13.81
CA ILE A 83 1.36 -1.43 -12.92
C ILE A 83 1.19 -0.01 -13.48
N CYS A 84 2.29 0.65 -13.83
CA CYS A 84 2.28 2.03 -14.33
C CYS A 84 1.58 2.16 -15.69
N ALA A 85 1.59 1.11 -16.50
CA ALA A 85 0.91 1.06 -17.81
C ALA A 85 -0.61 0.80 -17.71
N ASP A 86 -1.15 0.39 -16.56
CA ASP A 86 -2.56 0.07 -16.35
C ASP A 86 -3.18 0.98 -15.28
N LEU A 87 -4.16 1.80 -15.68
CA LEU A 87 -4.81 2.76 -14.76
C LEU A 87 -5.43 2.08 -13.54
N LYS A 88 -6.06 0.92 -13.71
CA LYS A 88 -6.70 0.19 -12.60
C LYS A 88 -5.66 -0.29 -11.60
N LYS A 89 -4.58 -0.88 -12.06
CA LYS A 89 -3.47 -1.33 -11.22
C LYS A 89 -2.82 -0.15 -10.48
N THR A 90 -2.55 0.95 -11.21
CA THR A 90 -1.99 2.18 -10.63
C THR A 90 -2.86 2.70 -9.50
N VAL A 91 -4.19 2.79 -9.70
CA VAL A 91 -5.12 3.28 -8.66
C VAL A 91 -5.18 2.36 -7.46
N LEU A 92 -5.20 1.04 -7.67
CA LEU A 92 -5.18 0.08 -6.56
C LEU A 92 -3.88 0.18 -5.75
N CYS A 93 -2.73 0.23 -6.42
CA CYS A 93 -1.43 0.33 -5.76
C CYS A 93 -1.26 1.66 -5.03
N THR A 94 -1.62 2.79 -5.66
CA THR A 94 -1.56 4.10 -4.98
C THR A 94 -2.51 4.18 -3.79
N SER A 95 -3.67 3.49 -3.83
CA SER A 95 -4.57 3.38 -2.69
C SER A 95 -3.95 2.60 -1.53
N MET A 96 -3.24 1.50 -1.81
CA MET A 96 -2.50 0.75 -0.78
C MET A 96 -1.40 1.61 -0.15
N LEU A 97 -0.64 2.36 -0.96
CA LEU A 97 0.38 3.28 -0.45
C LEU A 97 -0.22 4.42 0.39
N GLU A 98 -1.37 4.96 0.02
CA GLU A 98 -2.05 5.98 0.85
C GLU A 98 -2.52 5.39 2.18
N ILE A 99 -3.06 4.16 2.20
CA ILE A 99 -3.43 3.48 3.45
C ILE A 99 -2.21 3.44 4.37
N ILE A 100 -1.06 2.98 3.88
CA ILE A 100 0.19 2.95 4.66
C ILE A 100 0.59 4.36 5.12
N ASP A 101 0.58 5.34 4.21
CA ASP A 101 1.02 6.71 4.51
C ASP A 101 0.17 7.38 5.60
N LYS A 102 -1.13 7.05 5.66
CA LYS A 102 -2.09 7.68 6.59
C LYS A 102 -2.33 6.91 7.87
N SER A 103 -1.94 5.62 7.93
CA SER A 103 -2.28 4.74 9.05
C SER A 103 -1.12 4.50 10.02
N TYR A 104 0.12 4.62 9.56
CA TYR A 104 1.28 4.41 10.42
C TYR A 104 1.85 5.73 10.93
N ASP A 105 2.31 5.71 12.18
CA ASP A 105 3.23 6.72 12.69
C ASP A 105 4.64 6.53 12.12
N GLU A 106 5.48 7.57 12.22
CA GLU A 106 6.86 7.51 11.73
C GLU A 106 7.69 6.49 12.53
N GLU A 107 8.53 5.74 11.84
CA GLU A 107 9.52 4.82 12.41
C GLU A 107 8.95 3.64 13.22
N ILE A 108 7.71 3.23 12.94
CA ILE A 108 7.14 2.00 13.50
C ILE A 108 7.29 0.87 12.48
N PRO A 109 8.18 -0.11 12.73
CA PRO A 109 8.39 -1.24 11.82
C PRO A 109 7.16 -2.16 11.74
N ASP A 110 6.78 -2.52 10.52
CA ASP A 110 5.84 -3.61 10.27
C ASP A 110 6.29 -4.41 9.04
N THR A 111 7.16 -5.37 9.27
CA THR A 111 7.72 -6.21 8.21
C THR A 111 6.66 -7.05 7.53
N LYS A 112 5.63 -7.49 8.25
CA LYS A 112 4.54 -8.32 7.70
C LYS A 112 3.72 -7.51 6.68
N THR A 113 3.36 -6.28 7.03
CA THR A 113 2.64 -5.42 6.09
C THR A 113 3.52 -5.00 4.91
N TYR A 114 4.82 -4.74 5.13
CA TYR A 114 5.75 -4.48 4.03
C TYR A 114 5.80 -5.64 3.03
N ASP A 115 6.02 -6.86 3.54
CA ASP A 115 6.15 -8.07 2.71
C ASP A 115 4.82 -8.39 1.99
N THR A 116 3.68 -8.17 2.64
CA THR A 116 2.36 -8.32 2.02
C THR A 116 2.16 -7.31 0.88
N LEU A 117 2.47 -6.03 1.13
CA LEU A 117 2.36 -4.97 0.12
C LEU A 117 3.23 -5.26 -1.10
N GLN A 118 4.50 -5.59 -0.90
CA GLN A 118 5.44 -5.93 -1.96
C GLN A 118 4.93 -7.14 -2.77
N SER A 119 4.47 -8.20 -2.10
CA SER A 119 3.95 -9.40 -2.75
C SER A 119 2.72 -9.12 -3.61
N VAL A 120 1.80 -8.25 -3.12
CA VAL A 120 0.60 -7.86 -3.88
C VAL A 120 0.97 -6.95 -5.06
N MET A 121 1.93 -6.05 -4.91
CA MET A 121 2.43 -5.25 -6.04
C MET A 121 3.09 -6.14 -7.10
N TYR A 122 3.89 -7.13 -6.68
CA TYR A 122 4.46 -8.13 -7.60
C TYR A 122 3.36 -8.91 -8.32
N TYR A 123 2.32 -9.34 -7.59
CA TYR A 123 1.16 -9.99 -8.20
C TYR A 123 0.49 -9.10 -9.26
N PHE A 124 0.28 -7.83 -8.96
CA PHE A 124 -0.32 -6.87 -9.90
C PHE A 124 0.53 -6.67 -11.15
N ASP A 125 1.85 -6.58 -10.98
CA ASP A 125 2.75 -6.39 -12.12
C ASP A 125 2.75 -7.60 -13.07
N HIS A 126 2.57 -8.82 -12.54
CA HIS A 126 2.66 -10.06 -13.32
C HIS A 126 1.30 -10.65 -13.72
N ASN A 127 0.18 -10.15 -13.20
CA ASN A 127 -1.15 -10.72 -13.44
C ASN A 127 -2.18 -9.67 -13.81
N ASN A 128 -3.24 -10.13 -14.54
CA ASN A 128 -4.40 -9.31 -14.91
C ASN A 128 -5.72 -9.86 -14.34
N LYS A 129 -5.68 -10.98 -13.63
CA LYS A 129 -6.87 -11.64 -13.05
C LYS A 129 -6.98 -11.34 -11.57
N ASN A 130 -8.20 -11.30 -11.06
CA ASN A 130 -8.51 -11.22 -9.63
C ASN A 130 -7.82 -10.05 -8.89
N LEU A 131 -7.54 -8.93 -9.58
CA LEU A 131 -6.86 -7.77 -8.99
C LEU A 131 -7.61 -7.23 -7.77
N ASN A 132 -8.95 -7.24 -7.80
CA ASN A 132 -9.75 -6.79 -6.66
C ASN A 132 -9.58 -7.71 -5.45
N ASN A 133 -9.53 -9.04 -5.67
CA ASN A 133 -9.34 -10.01 -4.59
C ASN A 133 -7.95 -9.82 -3.94
N ALA A 134 -6.92 -9.58 -4.74
CA ALA A 134 -5.57 -9.29 -4.22
C ALA A 134 -5.52 -7.95 -3.47
N PHE A 135 -6.29 -6.95 -3.89
CA PHE A 135 -6.46 -5.69 -3.15
C PHE A 135 -7.17 -5.90 -1.81
N TYR A 136 -8.26 -6.69 -1.79
CA TYR A 136 -8.96 -7.03 -0.54
C TYR A 136 -8.08 -7.87 0.39
N TYR A 137 -7.31 -8.79 -0.17
CA TYR A 137 -6.29 -9.56 0.57
C TYR A 137 -5.31 -8.62 1.30
N PHE A 138 -4.76 -7.63 0.59
CA PHE A 138 -3.90 -6.62 1.23
C PHE A 138 -4.61 -5.92 2.38
N ILE A 139 -5.85 -5.42 2.17
CA ILE A 139 -6.58 -4.67 3.20
C ILE A 139 -6.84 -5.54 4.44
N LEU A 140 -7.25 -6.80 4.26
CA LEU A 140 -7.52 -7.71 5.38
C LEU A 140 -6.27 -8.01 6.20
N HIS A 141 -5.15 -8.28 5.52
CA HIS A 141 -3.87 -8.52 6.20
C HIS A 141 -3.33 -7.27 6.88
N PHE A 142 -3.45 -6.10 6.23
CA PHE A 142 -3.10 -4.81 6.81
C PHE A 142 -3.91 -4.54 8.10
N LEU A 143 -5.23 -4.66 8.06
CA LEU A 143 -6.09 -4.46 9.22
C LEU A 143 -5.72 -5.41 10.36
N LYS A 144 -5.52 -6.68 10.05
CA LYS A 144 -5.10 -7.67 11.07
C LYS A 144 -3.72 -7.34 11.68
N ASN A 145 -2.74 -6.98 10.87
CA ASN A 145 -1.41 -6.59 11.34
C ASN A 145 -1.45 -5.31 12.19
N SER A 146 -2.39 -4.40 11.88
CA SER A 146 -2.65 -3.18 12.67
C SER A 146 -3.50 -3.43 13.94
N GLY A 147 -3.80 -4.69 14.27
CA GLY A 147 -4.54 -5.07 15.47
C GLY A 147 -6.07 -5.14 15.29
N TYR A 148 -6.59 -4.96 14.07
CA TYR A 148 -8.03 -4.99 13.78
C TYR A 148 -8.42 -6.29 13.08
N ASP A 149 -8.63 -7.36 13.84
CA ASP A 149 -9.10 -8.64 13.30
C ASP A 149 -10.61 -8.60 13.02
N ILE A 150 -10.95 -8.07 11.85
CA ILE A 150 -12.33 -7.91 11.38
C ILE A 150 -13.04 -9.24 11.21
N LEU A 151 -12.34 -10.29 10.82
CA LEU A 151 -12.96 -11.61 10.60
C LEU A 151 -13.42 -12.25 11.91
N SER A 152 -12.77 -11.94 13.02
CA SER A 152 -13.19 -12.36 14.36
C SER A 152 -14.26 -11.45 14.98
N ALA A 153 -14.42 -10.24 14.49
CA ALA A 153 -15.31 -9.21 15.05
C ALA A 153 -16.76 -9.31 14.53
N LYS A 154 -17.38 -10.51 14.56
CA LYS A 154 -18.72 -10.79 13.98
C LYS A 154 -19.84 -9.83 14.41
N LYS A 155 -19.73 -9.19 15.58
CA LYS A 155 -20.72 -8.25 16.12
C LYS A 155 -20.42 -6.79 15.77
N HIS A 156 -19.39 -6.51 14.95
CA HIS A 156 -19.06 -5.13 14.57
C HIS A 156 -20.21 -4.50 13.75
N PRO A 157 -20.66 -3.27 14.06
CA PRO A 157 -21.86 -2.66 13.43
C PRO A 157 -21.77 -2.59 11.90
N ILE A 158 -20.59 -2.30 11.34
CA ILE A 158 -20.38 -2.28 9.89
C ILE A 158 -20.61 -3.68 9.31
N ILE A 159 -20.09 -4.73 9.94
CA ILE A 159 -20.26 -6.12 9.49
C ILE A 159 -21.74 -6.50 9.47
N LEU A 160 -22.43 -6.28 10.58
CA LEU A 160 -23.86 -6.62 10.69
C LEU A 160 -24.71 -5.93 9.62
N ARG A 161 -24.45 -4.64 9.36
CA ARG A 161 -25.16 -3.89 8.32
C ARG A 161 -24.93 -4.44 6.90
N PHE A 162 -23.69 -4.87 6.60
CA PHE A 162 -23.38 -5.43 5.29
C PHE A 162 -23.86 -6.87 5.12
N GLN A 163 -23.88 -7.67 6.18
CA GLN A 163 -24.46 -9.02 6.17
C GLN A 163 -25.96 -9.04 5.87
N GLN A 164 -26.69 -7.99 6.26
CA GLN A 164 -28.10 -7.86 5.87
C GLN A 164 -28.31 -7.78 4.35
N LYS A 165 -27.34 -7.25 3.61
CA LYS A 165 -27.39 -7.08 2.15
C LYS A 165 -26.69 -8.22 1.40
N ASN A 166 -25.66 -8.80 1.98
CA ASN A 166 -24.91 -9.95 1.49
C ASN A 166 -24.56 -10.87 2.67
N PRO A 167 -25.39 -11.90 2.94
CA PRO A 167 -25.16 -12.83 4.06
C PRO A 167 -23.82 -13.55 3.98
N TYR A 168 -23.29 -13.77 2.78
CA TYR A 168 -22.04 -14.52 2.53
C TYR A 168 -20.77 -13.66 2.55
N ILE A 169 -20.89 -12.35 2.80
CA ILE A 169 -19.74 -11.43 2.73
C ILE A 169 -18.57 -11.87 3.60
N LEU A 170 -18.82 -12.40 4.79
CA LEU A 170 -17.75 -12.89 5.67
C LEU A 170 -17.12 -14.19 5.15
N ASP A 171 -17.88 -15.06 4.51
CA ASP A 171 -17.36 -16.30 3.92
C ASP A 171 -16.40 -15.97 2.76
N ASP A 172 -16.80 -15.03 1.90
CA ASP A 172 -15.97 -14.53 0.81
C ASP A 172 -14.66 -13.89 1.33
N LEU A 173 -14.76 -13.09 2.41
CA LEU A 173 -13.60 -12.46 3.02
C LEU A 173 -12.68 -13.47 3.71
N ASN A 174 -13.26 -14.45 4.41
CA ASN A 174 -12.49 -15.55 5.00
C ASN A 174 -11.76 -16.35 3.92
N LEU A 175 -12.42 -16.63 2.80
CA LEU A 175 -11.80 -17.31 1.67
C LEU A 175 -10.61 -16.49 1.13
N ILE A 176 -10.81 -15.21 0.83
CA ILE A 176 -9.74 -14.31 0.34
C ILE A 176 -8.58 -14.25 1.33
N PHE A 177 -8.86 -14.15 2.62
CA PHE A 177 -7.85 -14.06 3.66
C PHE A 177 -7.04 -15.35 3.84
N SER A 178 -7.68 -16.52 3.66
CA SER A 178 -7.05 -17.83 3.86
C SER A 178 -6.17 -18.30 2.69
N LEU A 179 -6.39 -17.73 1.49
CA LEU A 179 -5.62 -18.08 0.30
C LEU A 179 -4.29 -17.32 0.26
N ASP A 180 -3.27 -17.94 -0.32
CA ASP A 180 -2.11 -17.20 -0.81
C ASP A 180 -2.41 -16.51 -2.17
N LEU A 181 -1.50 -15.72 -2.68
CA LEU A 181 -1.67 -15.01 -3.96
C LEU A 181 -1.81 -15.95 -5.15
N ASN A 182 -1.20 -17.15 -5.11
CA ASN A 182 -1.36 -18.17 -6.15
C ASN A 182 -2.77 -18.79 -6.10
N GLY A 183 -3.27 -19.06 -4.90
CA GLY A 183 -4.64 -19.51 -4.67
C GLY A 183 -5.66 -18.46 -5.13
N LEU A 184 -5.43 -17.18 -4.82
CA LEU A 184 -6.26 -16.05 -5.30
C LEU A 184 -6.29 -15.96 -6.84
N HIS A 185 -5.17 -16.20 -7.51
CA HIS A 185 -5.12 -16.22 -8.97
C HIS A 185 -6.04 -17.30 -9.57
N LYS A 186 -6.13 -18.45 -8.92
CA LYS A 186 -6.98 -19.59 -9.33
C LYS A 186 -8.42 -19.48 -8.83
N SER A 187 -8.70 -18.61 -7.88
CA SER A 187 -10.03 -18.46 -7.29
C SER A 187 -11.04 -17.91 -8.30
N LYS A 188 -12.31 -18.18 -8.04
CA LYS A 188 -13.41 -17.62 -8.84
C LYS A 188 -13.44 -16.10 -8.70
N ASN A 189 -13.65 -15.41 -9.82
CA ASN A 189 -13.78 -13.97 -9.81
C ASN A 189 -15.10 -13.57 -9.16
N ILE A 190 -15.08 -12.61 -8.24
CA ILE A 190 -16.29 -12.07 -7.60
C ILE A 190 -17.12 -11.32 -8.67
N PRO A 191 -18.43 -11.59 -8.79
CA PRO A 191 -19.32 -10.89 -9.70
C PRO A 191 -19.31 -9.36 -9.51
N SER A 192 -19.56 -8.59 -10.56
CA SER A 192 -19.42 -7.12 -10.51
C SER A 192 -20.31 -6.46 -9.46
N TYR A 193 -21.55 -6.93 -9.26
CA TYR A 193 -22.47 -6.38 -8.24
C TYR A 193 -21.97 -6.65 -6.81
N GLU A 194 -21.37 -7.81 -6.57
CA GLU A 194 -20.78 -8.16 -5.27
C GLU A 194 -19.48 -7.36 -5.03
N ARG A 195 -18.67 -7.14 -6.08
CA ARG A 195 -17.46 -6.30 -5.98
C ARG A 195 -17.76 -4.89 -5.49
N LYS A 196 -18.82 -4.26 -5.97
CA LYS A 196 -19.27 -2.94 -5.50
C LYS A 196 -19.56 -2.94 -4.00
N THR A 197 -20.29 -3.95 -3.54
CA THR A 197 -20.61 -4.11 -2.11
C THR A 197 -19.36 -4.36 -1.29
N MET A 198 -18.47 -5.23 -1.76
CA MET A 198 -17.21 -5.57 -1.12
C MET A 198 -16.27 -4.35 -1.02
N THR A 199 -16.09 -3.61 -2.12
CA THR A 199 -15.26 -2.39 -2.14
C THR A 199 -15.82 -1.34 -1.18
N ARG A 200 -17.14 -1.16 -1.13
CA ARG A 200 -17.77 -0.24 -0.19
C ARG A 200 -17.54 -0.70 1.25
N PHE A 201 -17.69 -1.97 1.54
CA PHE A 201 -17.43 -2.56 2.85
C PHE A 201 -15.98 -2.31 3.30
N MET A 202 -14.99 -2.65 2.45
CA MET A 202 -13.58 -2.42 2.73
C MET A 202 -13.26 -0.93 2.95
N SER A 203 -13.84 -0.06 2.11
CA SER A 203 -13.68 1.39 2.25
C SER A 203 -14.23 1.91 3.59
N GLU A 204 -15.37 1.39 4.04
CA GLU A 204 -15.96 1.81 5.31
C GLU A 204 -15.14 1.30 6.50
N LEU A 205 -14.65 0.06 6.45
CA LEU A 205 -13.77 -0.50 7.48
C LEU A 205 -12.48 0.31 7.63
N VAL A 206 -11.78 0.55 6.51
CA VAL A 206 -10.52 1.31 6.56
C VAL A 206 -10.75 2.72 7.07
N ARG A 207 -11.78 3.42 6.58
CA ARG A 207 -12.07 4.80 7.04
C ARG A 207 -12.56 4.89 8.48
N HIS A 208 -13.20 3.84 8.99
CA HIS A 208 -13.60 3.81 10.39
C HIS A 208 -12.39 3.79 11.32
N GLN A 209 -11.33 3.08 10.94
CA GLN A 209 -10.10 3.00 11.71
C GLN A 209 -9.10 4.13 11.36
N PHE A 210 -9.07 4.55 10.11
CA PHE A 210 -8.13 5.52 9.55
C PHE A 210 -8.88 6.61 8.75
N PRO A 211 -9.47 7.61 9.41
CA PRO A 211 -10.35 8.61 8.77
C PRO A 211 -9.68 9.44 7.66
N ASP A 212 -8.35 9.60 7.74
CA ASP A 212 -7.56 10.39 6.79
C ASP A 212 -7.32 9.72 5.44
N VAL A 213 -7.68 8.43 5.27
CA VAL A 213 -7.59 7.70 4.00
C VAL A 213 -8.71 8.11 3.07
N LYS A 214 -8.37 8.65 1.89
CA LYS A 214 -9.33 9.23 0.92
C LYS A 214 -9.40 8.50 -0.41
N SER A 215 -8.38 7.71 -0.78
CA SER A 215 -8.21 7.10 -2.12
C SER A 215 -9.36 6.17 -2.54
N PHE A 216 -10.11 5.60 -1.61
CA PHE A 216 -11.29 4.80 -1.94
C PHE A 216 -12.38 5.57 -2.71
N LYS A 217 -12.37 6.90 -2.73
CA LYS A 217 -13.30 7.67 -3.57
C LYS A 217 -13.02 7.43 -5.05
N VAL A 218 -11.74 7.45 -5.43
CA VAL A 218 -11.32 7.21 -6.83
C VAL A 218 -11.48 5.73 -7.19
N ALA A 219 -11.11 4.83 -6.30
CA ALA A 219 -11.29 3.39 -6.50
C ALA A 219 -12.77 3.03 -6.73
N LYS A 220 -13.70 3.65 -6.01
CA LYS A 220 -15.14 3.39 -6.14
C LYS A 220 -15.65 3.63 -7.57
N ASP A 221 -15.20 4.69 -8.22
CA ASP A 221 -15.65 5.08 -9.57
C ASP A 221 -15.08 4.14 -10.66
N LEU A 222 -13.92 3.54 -10.41
CA LEU A 222 -13.28 2.58 -11.31
C LEU A 222 -13.79 1.14 -11.14
N PHE A 223 -14.46 0.83 -10.03
CA PHE A 223 -15.02 -0.50 -9.73
C PHE A 223 -16.54 -0.57 -9.98
N SER A 224 -17.13 0.55 -10.38
CA SER A 224 -18.57 0.63 -10.71
C SER A 224 -18.94 -0.01 -12.05
#